data_6be76c1522da98e9c1566820a972fd2e
#
_entry.id   6be76c1522da98e9c1566820a972fd2e
#
_cell.length_a   1.000
_cell.length_b   1.000
_cell.length_c   1.000
_cell.angle_alpha   90.00
_cell.angle_beta   90.00
_cell.angle_gamma   90.00
#
_symmetry.space_group_name_H-M   'P 1'
#
loop_
_entity.id
_entity.type
_entity.pdbx_description
1 polymer ?
#
loop_
_entity_poly.entity_id
_entity_poly.type
_entity_poly.pdbx_seq_one_letter_code
_entity_poly.pdbx_strand_id
1 'polypeptide(L)'
;VTNLTESGYSDGDAKWVLDGKAMIWSSDRAGFRSHGSWGAERDVYIMFFDGEAYDKFRLSKEELALVEADENKDKDEDKTSDKDSDKKKEDKDKPVAPLKFDLENRKDRIIRLTANSSSLGDAVLAPKGDKLYYCAAFEKGFDLWEHDLKEKSTKLLLKNVGRGTLFADKKVENLYLTAGGKLKKIELKDSKEKPIAFKAEFAYRPAEERAYIFHHAWRQVLDLSLIHISEPTRPISIS
;
A
#
# COMPACT_ATOMS: atom_id res chain seq x y z
N VAL A 1 -16.64 2.47 12.27
CA VAL A 1 -15.82 1.72 11.28
C VAL A 1 -16.62 1.63 10.00
N THR A 2 -16.01 2.00 8.87
CA THR A 2 -16.66 1.98 7.54
C THR A 2 -15.95 0.97 6.64
N ASN A 3 -16.71 0.08 5.99
CA ASN A 3 -16.18 -0.78 4.95
C ASN A 3 -16.02 0.06 3.66
N LEU A 4 -14.80 0.24 3.19
CA LEU A 4 -14.51 1.11 2.06
C LEU A 4 -14.84 0.48 0.71
N THR A 5 -14.51 -0.78 0.53
CA THR A 5 -14.70 -1.49 -0.74
C THR A 5 -16.09 -2.09 -0.89
N GLU A 6 -16.72 -2.47 0.24
CA GLU A 6 -18.03 -3.16 0.28
C GLU A 6 -18.10 -4.29 -0.75
N SER A 7 -16.99 -5.02 -0.88
CA SER A 7 -16.83 -6.08 -1.86
C SER A 7 -16.87 -7.47 -1.21
N GLY A 8 -17.23 -8.48 -1.98
CA GLY A 8 -17.15 -9.88 -1.56
C GLY A 8 -15.80 -10.53 -1.89
N TYR A 9 -14.79 -9.74 -2.21
CA TYR A 9 -13.45 -10.19 -2.60
C TYR A 9 -12.47 -10.10 -1.43
N SER A 10 -11.33 -10.79 -1.55
CA SER A 10 -10.25 -10.69 -0.57
C SER A 10 -9.44 -9.43 -0.83
N ASP A 11 -9.77 -8.36 -0.11
CA ASP A 11 -9.06 -7.09 -0.15
C ASP A 11 -8.03 -7.03 0.99
N GLY A 12 -6.80 -6.59 0.73
CA GLY A 12 -5.73 -6.52 1.73
C GLY A 12 -4.61 -5.55 1.37
N ASP A 13 -3.61 -5.45 2.27
CA ASP A 13 -2.39 -4.67 2.08
C ASP A 13 -2.62 -3.20 1.74
N ALA A 14 -3.61 -2.58 2.39
CA ALA A 14 -4.00 -1.21 2.12
C ALA A 14 -2.92 -0.20 2.54
N LYS A 15 -2.59 0.76 1.66
CA LYS A 15 -1.62 1.83 1.90
C LYS A 15 -2.18 3.17 1.44
N TRP A 16 -2.00 4.20 2.27
CA TRP A 16 -2.28 5.57 1.90
C TRP A 16 -1.26 6.08 0.89
N VAL A 17 -1.72 6.79 -0.13
CA VAL A 17 -0.90 7.35 -1.21
C VAL A 17 -1.39 8.75 -1.57
N LEU A 18 -0.62 9.48 -2.39
CA LEU A 18 -0.97 10.81 -2.88
C LEU A 18 -1.35 11.77 -1.74
N ASP A 19 -0.50 11.85 -0.72
CA ASP A 19 -0.69 12.70 0.46
C ASP A 19 -2.05 12.47 1.17
N GLY A 20 -2.52 11.22 1.19
CA GLY A 20 -3.77 10.82 1.83
C GLY A 20 -5.02 11.02 0.98
N LYS A 21 -4.92 11.48 -0.26
CA LYS A 21 -6.06 11.67 -1.17
C LYS A 21 -6.57 10.37 -1.79
N ALA A 22 -5.75 9.32 -1.73
CA ALA A 22 -6.08 8.00 -2.26
C ALA A 22 -5.50 6.87 -1.41
N MET A 23 -5.97 5.66 -1.65
CA MET A 23 -5.49 4.43 -1.03
C MET A 23 -5.30 3.37 -2.10
N ILE A 24 -4.16 2.67 -2.08
CA ILE A 24 -3.96 1.46 -2.87
C ILE A 24 -4.20 0.22 -2.00
N TRP A 25 -4.64 -0.86 -2.61
CA TRP A 25 -4.77 -2.17 -1.94
C TRP A 25 -4.66 -3.32 -2.95
N SER A 26 -4.42 -4.52 -2.45
CA SER A 26 -4.44 -5.75 -3.24
C SER A 26 -5.84 -6.37 -3.22
N SER A 27 -6.31 -6.89 -4.35
CA SER A 27 -7.61 -7.57 -4.45
C SER A 27 -7.57 -8.71 -5.46
N ASP A 28 -8.34 -9.76 -5.17
CA ASP A 28 -8.49 -10.92 -6.07
C ASP A 28 -9.72 -10.82 -7.00
N ARG A 29 -10.30 -9.60 -7.14
CA ARG A 29 -11.57 -9.41 -7.86
C ARG A 29 -11.51 -9.67 -9.36
N ALA A 30 -10.34 -9.50 -9.99
CA ALA A 30 -10.14 -9.75 -11.42
C ALA A 30 -9.19 -10.92 -11.70
N GLY A 31 -8.51 -11.45 -10.68
CA GLY A 31 -7.54 -12.52 -10.82
C GLY A 31 -8.17 -13.91 -10.97
N PHE A 32 -7.41 -14.81 -11.53
CA PHE A 32 -7.79 -16.22 -11.58
C PHE A 32 -7.90 -16.80 -10.16
N ARG A 33 -8.99 -17.47 -9.88
CA ARG A 33 -9.21 -18.16 -8.61
C ARG A 33 -9.04 -19.66 -8.78
N SER A 34 -8.21 -20.24 -7.96
CA SER A 34 -8.05 -21.67 -7.88
C SER A 34 -9.27 -22.34 -7.24
N HIS A 35 -9.50 -23.59 -7.53
CA HIS A 35 -10.56 -24.40 -6.94
C HIS A 35 -10.37 -24.54 -5.42
N GLY A 36 -11.46 -24.49 -4.68
CA GLY A 36 -11.48 -24.84 -3.27
C GLY A 36 -10.64 -23.95 -2.34
N SER A 37 -10.54 -22.66 -2.60
CA SER A 37 -9.78 -21.71 -1.75
C SER A 37 -8.25 -21.93 -1.74
N TRP A 38 -7.70 -22.54 -2.74
CA TRP A 38 -6.25 -22.78 -2.90
C TRP A 38 -5.47 -21.53 -3.31
N GLY A 39 -6.08 -20.37 -3.19
CA GLY A 39 -5.51 -19.07 -3.50
C GLY A 39 -6.10 -18.44 -4.76
N ALA A 40 -5.71 -17.22 -4.99
CA ALA A 40 -6.09 -16.44 -6.16
C ALA A 40 -4.95 -15.54 -6.61
N GLU A 41 -4.90 -15.26 -7.90
CA GLU A 41 -4.10 -14.15 -8.39
C GLU A 41 -4.71 -12.84 -7.95
N ARG A 42 -3.87 -11.84 -7.76
CA ARG A 42 -4.26 -10.52 -7.24
C ARG A 42 -3.80 -9.42 -8.15
N ASP A 43 -4.46 -8.28 -7.98
CA ASP A 43 -4.17 -7.02 -8.63
C ASP A 43 -4.04 -5.91 -7.60
N VAL A 44 -3.36 -4.84 -7.98
CA VAL A 44 -3.34 -3.60 -7.22
C VAL A 44 -4.42 -2.67 -7.75
N TYR A 45 -5.24 -2.15 -6.85
CA TYR A 45 -6.26 -1.14 -7.11
C TYR A 45 -5.94 0.14 -6.37
N ILE A 46 -6.45 1.26 -6.86
CA ILE A 46 -6.45 2.55 -6.19
C ILE A 46 -7.89 3.07 -6.07
N MET A 47 -8.21 3.64 -4.92
CA MET A 47 -9.46 4.35 -4.65
C MET A 47 -9.14 5.79 -4.28
N PHE A 48 -9.82 6.75 -4.89
CA PHE A 48 -9.66 8.17 -4.60
C PHE A 48 -10.79 8.67 -3.70
N PHE A 49 -10.39 9.40 -2.66
CA PHE A 49 -11.29 10.12 -1.76
C PHE A 49 -11.46 11.59 -2.12
N ASP A 50 -10.66 12.05 -3.09
CA ASP A 50 -10.68 13.40 -3.62
C ASP A 50 -10.94 13.34 -5.13
N GLY A 51 -11.97 14.08 -5.60
CA GLY A 51 -12.40 14.07 -7.01
C GLY A 51 -11.37 14.72 -7.93
N GLU A 52 -10.76 15.84 -7.51
CA GLU A 52 -9.77 16.54 -8.31
C GLU A 52 -8.51 15.68 -8.51
N ALA A 53 -8.09 14.97 -7.45
CA ALA A 53 -6.97 14.04 -7.55
C ALA A 53 -7.28 12.86 -8.50
N TYR A 54 -8.54 12.38 -8.50
CA TYR A 54 -8.99 11.34 -9.44
C TYR A 54 -8.96 11.83 -10.88
N ASP A 55 -9.50 13.02 -11.14
CA ASP A 55 -9.52 13.58 -12.50
C ASP A 55 -8.10 13.83 -13.00
N LYS A 56 -7.23 14.42 -12.19
CA LYS A 56 -5.82 14.64 -12.52
C LYS A 56 -5.06 13.32 -12.77
N PHE A 57 -5.37 12.28 -12.00
CA PHE A 57 -4.75 10.96 -12.18
C PHE A 57 -5.11 10.32 -13.52
N ARG A 58 -6.31 10.56 -14.04
CA ARG A 58 -6.79 10.01 -15.32
C ARG A 58 -6.25 10.71 -16.57
N LEU A 59 -5.71 11.90 -16.42
CA LEU A 59 -5.14 12.64 -17.55
C LEU A 59 -4.03 11.84 -18.24
N SER A 60 -3.96 11.93 -19.56
CA SER A 60 -2.82 11.46 -20.34
C SER A 60 -1.55 12.24 -19.97
N LYS A 61 -0.41 11.79 -20.47
CA LYS A 61 0.87 12.47 -20.23
C LYS A 61 0.86 13.88 -20.81
N GLU A 62 0.28 14.05 -21.99
CA GLU A 62 0.16 15.32 -22.70
C GLU A 62 -0.77 16.29 -21.97
N GLU A 63 -1.97 15.82 -21.58
CA GLU A 63 -2.94 16.62 -20.83
C GLU A 63 -2.38 17.06 -19.46
N LEU A 64 -1.68 16.16 -18.77
CA LEU A 64 -1.05 16.48 -17.50
C LEU A 64 0.02 17.57 -17.66
N ALA A 65 0.83 17.50 -18.72
CA ALA A 65 1.84 18.52 -19.00
C ALA A 65 1.22 19.90 -19.29
N LEU A 66 0.06 19.95 -19.94
CA LEU A 66 -0.68 21.20 -20.17
C LEU A 66 -1.20 21.79 -18.85
N VAL A 67 -1.82 20.97 -18.00
CA VAL A 67 -2.32 21.42 -16.70
C VAL A 67 -1.16 21.92 -15.81
N GLU A 68 -0.03 21.21 -15.75
CA GLU A 68 1.14 21.64 -14.99
C GLU A 68 1.76 22.93 -15.53
N ALA A 69 1.73 23.15 -16.85
CA ALA A 69 2.20 24.38 -17.47
C ALA A 69 1.32 25.58 -17.10
N ASP A 70 0.00 25.40 -17.04
CA ASP A 70 -0.93 26.46 -16.66
C ASP A 70 -0.85 26.75 -15.15
N GLU A 71 -0.79 25.72 -14.28
CA GLU A 71 -0.57 25.91 -12.83
C GLU A 71 0.74 26.65 -12.51
N ASN A 72 1.76 26.52 -13.36
CA ASN A 72 3.03 27.24 -13.18
C ASN A 72 2.95 28.70 -13.64
N LYS A 73 2.17 29.04 -14.67
CA LYS A 73 1.94 30.42 -15.11
C LYS A 73 1.23 31.23 -14.02
N ASP A 74 0.18 30.66 -13.43
CA ASP A 74 -0.58 31.31 -12.36
C ASP A 74 0.30 31.59 -11.11
N LYS A 75 1.27 30.72 -10.81
CA LYS A 75 2.23 30.92 -9.72
C LYS A 75 3.29 31.99 -10.01
N ASP A 76 3.62 32.24 -11.26
CA ASP A 76 4.58 33.28 -11.64
C ASP A 76 3.91 34.66 -11.72
N GLU A 77 2.63 34.74 -12.04
CA GLU A 77 1.88 36.01 -11.99
C GLU A 77 1.66 36.51 -10.54
N ASP A 78 1.47 35.60 -9.59
CA ASP A 78 1.29 35.96 -8.16
C ASP A 78 2.62 36.41 -7.49
N LYS A 79 3.77 36.07 -8.07
CA LYS A 79 5.10 36.46 -7.56
C LYS A 79 5.57 37.85 -8.02
N THR A 80 4.85 38.51 -8.91
CA THR A 80 5.24 39.83 -9.40
C THR A 80 4.78 40.99 -8.51
N SER A 81 4.00 40.74 -7.45
CA SER A 81 3.46 41.79 -6.57
C SER A 81 4.19 42.01 -5.25
N ASP A 82 5.19 41.19 -4.88
CA ASP A 82 5.96 41.42 -3.64
C ASP A 82 7.46 41.18 -3.85
N LYS A 83 8.16 42.24 -4.26
CA LYS A 83 9.60 42.34 -4.06
C LYS A 83 9.81 43.06 -2.73
N ASP A 84 10.03 42.35 -1.67
CA ASP A 84 11.12 42.66 -0.72
C ASP A 84 11.24 41.57 0.37
N SER A 85 12.48 41.35 0.75
CA SER A 85 12.99 40.65 1.92
C SER A 85 13.40 39.17 1.76
N ASP A 86 14.72 39.03 1.64
CA ASP A 86 15.52 37.89 2.12
C ASP A 86 14.98 37.31 3.42
N LYS A 87 14.62 36.00 3.36
CA LYS A 87 14.94 35.07 4.45
C LYS A 87 14.58 33.63 4.02
N LYS A 88 15.60 32.83 3.74
CA LYS A 88 15.55 31.40 3.90
C LYS A 88 15.06 31.07 5.31
N LYS A 89 13.78 30.77 5.47
CA LYS A 89 13.24 30.09 6.65
C LYS A 89 12.74 28.71 6.22
N GLU A 90 13.30 27.71 6.85
CA GLU A 90 12.87 26.32 6.80
C GLU A 90 11.35 26.23 6.98
N ASP A 91 10.72 25.51 6.07
CA ASP A 91 9.27 25.29 5.98
C ASP A 91 8.82 24.25 7.04
N LYS A 92 8.95 24.66 8.33
CA LYS A 92 8.63 23.82 9.49
C LYS A 92 7.46 24.37 10.25
N ASP A 93 6.31 24.62 9.78
CA ASP A 93 5.09 24.84 10.59
C ASP A 93 3.95 25.52 9.83
N LYS A 94 3.68 25.09 8.60
CA LYS A 94 2.36 25.41 8.04
C LYS A 94 1.37 24.35 8.55
N PRO A 95 0.24 24.78 9.15
CA PRO A 95 -0.78 23.83 9.56
C PRO A 95 -1.25 23.04 8.33
N VAL A 96 -1.14 21.72 8.39
CA VAL A 96 -1.61 20.83 7.33
C VAL A 96 -3.11 21.02 7.18
N ALA A 97 -3.55 21.41 5.99
CA ALA A 97 -4.98 21.54 5.71
C ALA A 97 -5.70 20.20 5.91
N PRO A 98 -6.87 20.18 6.53
CA PRO A 98 -7.62 18.94 6.75
C PRO A 98 -7.98 18.31 5.40
N LEU A 99 -7.76 16.99 5.28
CA LEU A 99 -8.14 16.24 4.11
C LEU A 99 -9.67 16.20 3.97
N LYS A 100 -10.15 16.38 2.76
CA LYS A 100 -11.57 16.20 2.42
C LYS A 100 -11.78 14.78 1.91
N PHE A 101 -12.65 14.03 2.57
CA PHE A 101 -13.02 12.67 2.14
C PHE A 101 -14.42 12.66 1.56
N ASP A 102 -14.53 12.47 0.26
CA ASP A 102 -15.78 12.12 -0.40
C ASP A 102 -15.94 10.59 -0.40
N LEU A 103 -16.66 10.09 0.59
CA LEU A 103 -16.90 8.66 0.76
C LEU A 103 -18.13 8.18 -0.05
N GLU A 104 -19.03 9.06 -0.45
CA GLU A 104 -20.26 8.66 -1.14
C GLU A 104 -19.96 8.13 -2.55
N ASN A 105 -19.12 8.83 -3.29
CA ASN A 105 -18.78 8.47 -4.68
C ASN A 105 -17.47 7.68 -4.82
N ARG A 106 -16.92 7.17 -3.71
CA ARG A 106 -15.61 6.48 -3.72
C ARG A 106 -15.56 5.27 -4.63
N LYS A 107 -16.67 4.56 -4.79
CA LYS A 107 -16.73 3.33 -5.62
C LYS A 107 -16.57 3.61 -7.11
N ASP A 108 -16.99 4.80 -7.57
CA ASP A 108 -16.85 5.22 -8.97
C ASP A 108 -15.42 5.69 -9.30
N ARG A 109 -14.61 5.87 -8.24
CA ARG A 109 -13.23 6.32 -8.34
C ARG A 109 -12.22 5.23 -8.00
N ILE A 110 -12.51 4.01 -8.43
CA ILE A 110 -11.62 2.85 -8.30
C ILE A 110 -10.99 2.54 -9.65
N ILE A 111 -9.66 2.41 -9.68
CA ILE A 111 -8.89 2.06 -10.87
C ILE A 111 -7.99 0.87 -10.57
N ARG A 112 -7.93 -0.10 -11.49
CA ARG A 112 -6.93 -1.17 -11.47
C ARG A 112 -5.60 -0.63 -11.98
N LEU A 113 -4.52 -0.83 -11.21
CA LEU A 113 -3.18 -0.33 -11.54
C LEU A 113 -2.29 -1.37 -12.22
N THR A 114 -2.48 -2.65 -11.95
CA THR A 114 -1.70 -3.72 -12.58
C THR A 114 -2.25 -4.07 -13.95
N ALA A 115 -1.37 -4.29 -14.93
CA ALA A 115 -1.77 -4.70 -16.27
C ALA A 115 -2.29 -6.14 -16.29
N ASN A 116 -1.66 -7.03 -15.54
CA ASN A 116 -1.99 -8.46 -15.46
C ASN A 116 -2.11 -8.89 -14.01
N SER A 117 -3.03 -9.80 -13.75
CA SER A 117 -3.14 -10.49 -12.46
C SER A 117 -1.97 -11.44 -12.24
N SER A 118 -1.57 -11.63 -10.99
CA SER A 118 -0.41 -12.44 -10.66
C SER A 118 -0.46 -12.94 -9.21
N SER A 119 0.46 -13.83 -8.86
CA SER A 119 0.80 -14.05 -7.46
C SER A 119 1.50 -12.79 -6.94
N LEU A 120 0.74 -11.87 -6.36
CA LEU A 120 1.21 -10.56 -5.89
C LEU A 120 1.86 -10.70 -4.51
N GLY A 121 3.04 -10.08 -4.32
CA GLY A 121 3.68 -9.94 -3.02
C GLY A 121 3.24 -8.65 -2.34
N ASP A 122 3.74 -7.54 -2.81
CA ASP A 122 3.41 -6.20 -2.30
C ASP A 122 3.65 -5.14 -3.39
N ALA A 123 3.09 -3.94 -3.19
CA ALA A 123 3.21 -2.85 -4.15
C ALA A 123 3.41 -1.48 -3.47
N VAL A 124 4.06 -0.57 -4.20
CA VAL A 124 4.27 0.83 -3.81
C VAL A 124 4.00 1.71 -5.03
N LEU A 125 3.20 2.75 -4.83
CA LEU A 125 2.94 3.79 -5.82
C LEU A 125 3.92 4.95 -5.62
N ALA A 126 4.49 5.46 -6.71
CA ALA A 126 5.31 6.66 -6.67
C ALA A 126 4.49 7.89 -6.22
N PRO A 127 5.09 8.90 -5.55
CA PRO A 127 4.37 10.05 -5.00
C PRO A 127 3.59 10.87 -6.04
N LYS A 128 4.05 10.88 -7.29
CA LYS A 128 3.36 11.53 -8.41
C LYS A 128 2.20 10.72 -8.98
N GLY A 129 2.05 9.46 -8.59
CA GLY A 129 1.04 8.57 -9.14
C GLY A 129 1.30 8.13 -10.58
N ASP A 130 2.52 8.25 -11.07
CA ASP A 130 2.93 7.92 -12.43
C ASP A 130 3.47 6.49 -12.57
N LYS A 131 4.05 5.94 -11.50
CA LYS A 131 4.68 4.62 -11.52
C LYS A 131 4.25 3.74 -10.34
N LEU A 132 3.99 2.50 -10.65
CA LEU A 132 3.73 1.44 -9.68
C LEU A 132 4.93 0.48 -9.65
N TYR A 133 5.50 0.26 -8.47
CA TYR A 133 6.50 -0.77 -8.21
C TYR A 133 5.84 -1.92 -7.47
N TYR A 134 6.01 -3.14 -7.94
CA TYR A 134 5.38 -4.30 -7.31
C TYR A 134 6.20 -5.58 -7.44
N CYS A 135 6.13 -6.41 -6.42
CA CYS A 135 6.71 -7.74 -6.42
C CYS A 135 5.65 -8.75 -6.86
N ALA A 136 5.89 -9.44 -7.94
CA ALA A 136 4.95 -10.42 -8.49
C ALA A 136 5.66 -11.64 -9.08
N ALA A 137 5.00 -12.78 -8.98
CA ALA A 137 5.41 -14.01 -9.66
C ALA A 137 4.40 -14.34 -10.76
N PHE A 138 4.87 -14.29 -12.00
CA PHE A 138 4.11 -14.74 -13.17
C PHE A 138 4.45 -16.21 -13.53
N GLU A 139 5.69 -16.63 -13.27
CA GLU A 139 6.16 -17.99 -13.49
C GLU A 139 6.79 -18.54 -12.21
N LYS A 140 8.12 -18.56 -12.14
CA LYS A 140 8.88 -19.04 -10.99
C LYS A 140 9.58 -17.90 -10.27
N GLY A 141 9.30 -17.80 -8.95
CA GLY A 141 9.91 -16.78 -8.10
C GLY A 141 9.23 -15.42 -8.20
N PHE A 142 9.52 -14.57 -7.25
CA PHE A 142 9.00 -13.22 -7.19
C PHE A 142 10.02 -12.26 -7.77
N ASP A 143 9.61 -11.52 -8.79
CA ASP A 143 10.38 -10.50 -9.47
C ASP A 143 9.87 -9.11 -9.09
N LEU A 144 10.73 -8.10 -9.18
CA LEU A 144 10.37 -6.70 -9.00
C LEU A 144 10.08 -6.07 -10.35
N TRP A 145 8.89 -5.49 -10.48
CA TRP A 145 8.39 -4.86 -11.68
C TRP A 145 8.15 -3.37 -11.47
N GLU A 146 8.35 -2.58 -12.51
CA GLU A 146 7.91 -1.20 -12.65
C GLU A 146 6.82 -1.15 -13.72
N HIS A 147 5.68 -0.56 -13.40
CA HIS A 147 4.63 -0.24 -14.36
C HIS A 147 4.45 1.26 -14.45
N ASP A 148 4.70 1.82 -15.62
CA ASP A 148 4.41 3.21 -15.94
C ASP A 148 2.92 3.34 -16.27
N LEU A 149 2.19 4.06 -15.42
CA LEU A 149 0.72 4.19 -15.51
C LEU A 149 0.29 5.16 -16.62
N LYS A 150 1.19 6.06 -17.04
CA LYS A 150 0.92 7.02 -18.12
C LYS A 150 1.25 6.43 -19.49
N GLU A 151 2.37 5.74 -19.60
CA GLU A 151 2.80 5.07 -20.83
C GLU A 151 2.21 3.66 -20.99
N LYS A 152 1.55 3.13 -19.94
CA LYS A 152 1.00 1.76 -19.88
C LYS A 152 2.03 0.69 -20.24
N SER A 153 3.28 0.93 -19.87
CA SER A 153 4.40 0.03 -20.11
C SER A 153 4.86 -0.65 -18.83
N THR A 154 5.26 -1.93 -18.94
CA THR A 154 5.76 -2.69 -17.80
C THR A 154 7.19 -3.14 -18.05
N LYS A 155 8.06 -2.91 -17.06
CA LYS A 155 9.47 -3.25 -17.12
C LYS A 155 9.86 -4.13 -15.94
N LEU A 156 10.60 -5.20 -16.22
CA LEU A 156 11.26 -6.01 -15.20
C LEU A 156 12.50 -5.27 -14.68
N LEU A 157 12.56 -5.00 -13.39
CA LEU A 157 13.70 -4.35 -12.75
C LEU A 157 14.72 -5.37 -12.21
N LEU A 158 14.24 -6.32 -11.42
CA LEU A 158 15.09 -7.35 -10.78
C LEU A 158 14.37 -8.69 -10.73
N LYS A 159 15.13 -9.77 -10.97
CA LYS A 159 14.63 -11.14 -10.86
C LYS A 159 14.87 -11.72 -9.46
N ASN A 160 14.00 -12.62 -9.05
CA ASN A 160 14.15 -13.43 -7.84
C ASN A 160 14.42 -12.63 -6.57
N VAL A 161 13.73 -11.50 -6.41
CA VAL A 161 13.86 -10.65 -5.22
C VAL A 161 13.25 -11.29 -3.96
N GLY A 162 12.34 -12.25 -4.14
CA GLY A 162 11.58 -12.93 -3.09
C GLY A 162 10.25 -12.24 -2.78
N ARG A 163 9.36 -13.00 -2.14
CA ARG A 163 8.09 -12.47 -1.64
C ARG A 163 8.31 -11.75 -0.33
N GLY A 164 7.83 -10.52 -0.22
CA GLY A 164 7.98 -9.75 1.01
C GLY A 164 7.26 -8.41 0.96
N THR A 165 7.50 -7.59 1.98
CA THR A 165 6.90 -6.26 2.08
C THR A 165 7.85 -5.23 1.45
N LEU A 166 7.25 -4.35 0.63
CA LEU A 166 7.95 -3.34 -0.13
C LEU A 166 7.69 -1.95 0.47
N PHE A 167 8.76 -1.21 0.71
CA PHE A 167 8.73 0.17 1.18
C PHE A 167 9.51 1.06 0.22
N ALA A 168 9.21 2.35 0.21
CA ALA A 168 9.94 3.35 -0.54
C ALA A 168 10.41 4.48 0.36
N ASP A 169 11.49 5.14 -0.02
CA ASP A 169 11.82 6.44 0.56
C ASP A 169 10.87 7.54 0.04
N LYS A 170 10.89 8.72 0.67
CA LYS A 170 9.96 9.82 0.32
C LYS A 170 10.05 10.26 -1.14
N LYS A 171 11.20 10.11 -1.78
CA LYS A 171 11.42 10.51 -3.18
C LYS A 171 11.26 9.35 -4.16
N VAL A 172 11.15 8.12 -3.65
CA VAL A 172 11.14 6.87 -4.43
C VAL A 172 12.38 6.76 -5.34
N GLU A 173 13.53 7.14 -4.79
CA GLU A 173 14.83 6.85 -5.41
C GLU A 173 15.31 5.44 -5.05
N ASN A 174 14.88 4.94 -3.88
CA ASN A 174 15.21 3.62 -3.38
C ASN A 174 13.97 2.91 -2.87
N LEU A 175 13.92 1.61 -3.14
CA LEU A 175 12.97 0.70 -2.52
C LEU A 175 13.68 -0.15 -1.47
N TYR A 176 12.94 -0.55 -0.46
CA TYR A 176 13.38 -1.44 0.60
C TYR A 176 12.46 -2.65 0.62
N LEU A 177 13.05 -3.84 0.57
CA LEU A 177 12.32 -5.10 0.55
C LEU A 177 12.71 -5.96 1.74
N THR A 178 11.71 -6.39 2.52
CA THR A 178 11.90 -7.43 3.52
C THR A 178 11.40 -8.75 2.95
N ALA A 179 12.32 -9.67 2.65
CA ALA A 179 11.98 -10.97 2.08
C ALA A 179 12.88 -12.06 2.66
N GLY A 180 12.30 -13.21 3.04
CA GLY A 180 13.04 -14.36 3.56
C GLY A 180 13.91 -14.03 4.78
N GLY A 181 13.45 -13.15 5.69
CA GLY A 181 14.20 -12.72 6.87
C GLY A 181 15.37 -11.79 6.58
N LYS A 182 15.50 -11.29 5.35
CA LYS A 182 16.55 -10.37 4.92
C LYS A 182 15.97 -9.01 4.57
N LEU A 183 16.73 -7.96 4.86
CA LEU A 183 16.40 -6.59 4.44
C LEU A 183 17.34 -6.20 3.30
N LYS A 184 16.76 -5.72 2.21
CA LYS A 184 17.47 -5.32 1.00
C LYS A 184 17.09 -3.89 0.63
N LYS A 185 18.07 -3.11 0.18
CA LYS A 185 17.89 -1.83 -0.49
C LYS A 185 18.01 -2.02 -1.99
N ILE A 186 17.11 -1.46 -2.77
CA ILE A 186 17.10 -1.52 -4.23
C ILE A 186 17.19 -0.09 -4.75
N GLU A 187 18.30 0.24 -5.42
CA GLU A 187 18.51 1.54 -6.04
C GLU A 187 17.84 1.53 -7.42
N LEU A 188 16.78 2.33 -7.60
CA LEU A 188 15.98 2.31 -8.83
C LEU A 188 16.73 2.81 -10.06
N LYS A 189 17.68 3.75 -9.87
CA LYS A 189 18.49 4.30 -10.97
C LYS A 189 19.25 3.23 -11.72
N ASP A 190 19.88 2.32 -10.99
CA ASP A 190 20.77 1.31 -11.54
C ASP A 190 20.17 -0.11 -11.47
N SER A 191 18.98 -0.26 -10.93
CA SER A 191 18.33 -1.54 -10.66
C SER A 191 19.26 -2.50 -9.89
N LYS A 192 19.95 -1.99 -8.86
CA LYS A 192 20.89 -2.77 -8.06
C LYS A 192 20.33 -3.04 -6.68
N GLU A 193 20.41 -4.30 -6.26
CA GLU A 193 20.08 -4.67 -4.89
C GLU A 193 21.35 -4.69 -4.01
N LYS A 194 21.21 -4.21 -2.78
CA LYS A 194 22.23 -4.23 -1.73
C LYS A 194 21.62 -4.80 -0.45
N PRO A 195 22.24 -5.81 0.17
CA PRO A 195 21.77 -6.29 1.46
C PRO A 195 22.03 -5.23 2.54
N ILE A 196 21.07 -5.07 3.45
CA ILE A 196 21.24 -4.26 4.65
C ILE A 196 21.52 -5.22 5.79
N ALA A 197 22.76 -5.20 6.28
CA ALA A 197 23.14 -5.97 7.46
C ALA A 197 22.72 -5.22 8.73
N PHE A 198 22.10 -5.93 9.66
CA PHE A 198 21.80 -5.40 10.98
C PHE A 198 22.14 -6.43 12.04
N LYS A 199 22.43 -5.95 13.23
CA LYS A 199 22.58 -6.77 14.43
C LYS A 199 21.55 -6.29 15.43
N ALA A 200 20.84 -7.22 16.04
CA ALA A 200 19.90 -6.95 17.10
C ALA A 200 20.18 -7.89 18.27
N GLU A 201 20.20 -7.34 19.47
CA GLU A 201 20.27 -8.09 20.71
C GLU A 201 18.94 -7.93 21.42
N PHE A 202 18.44 -9.02 21.98
CA PHE A 202 17.26 -8.99 22.83
C PHE A 202 17.45 -9.85 24.07
N ALA A 203 16.85 -9.43 25.16
CA ALA A 203 16.85 -10.22 26.38
C ALA A 203 15.74 -11.28 26.31
N TYR A 204 16.16 -12.54 26.17
CA TYR A 204 15.23 -13.65 26.14
C TYR A 204 14.90 -14.12 27.56
N ARG A 205 13.61 -14.06 27.92
CA ARG A 205 13.09 -14.46 29.23
C ARG A 205 12.09 -15.61 29.08
N PRO A 206 12.55 -16.85 29.04
CA PRO A 206 11.73 -18.02 28.69
C PRO A 206 10.52 -18.24 29.59
N ALA A 207 10.63 -17.88 30.85
CA ALA A 207 9.52 -18.04 31.80
C ALA A 207 8.38 -17.05 31.53
N GLU A 208 8.74 -15.79 31.31
CA GLU A 208 7.76 -14.73 30.95
C GLU A 208 7.11 -15.01 29.60
N GLU A 209 7.89 -15.46 28.62
CA GLU A 209 7.38 -15.83 27.31
C GLU A 209 6.37 -16.99 27.40
N ARG A 210 6.67 -18.04 28.13
CA ARG A 210 5.73 -19.16 28.32
C ARG A 210 4.44 -18.72 29.00
N ALA A 211 4.54 -17.88 30.03
CA ALA A 211 3.35 -17.30 30.67
C ALA A 211 2.52 -16.47 29.67
N TYR A 212 3.17 -15.64 28.88
CA TYR A 212 2.50 -14.85 27.85
C TYR A 212 1.81 -15.73 26.81
N ILE A 213 2.50 -16.76 26.28
CA ILE A 213 1.95 -17.70 25.28
C ILE A 213 0.72 -18.40 25.87
N PHE A 214 0.79 -18.87 27.12
CA PHE A 214 -0.34 -19.50 27.80
C PHE A 214 -1.54 -18.55 27.89
N HIS A 215 -1.35 -17.33 28.39
CA HIS A 215 -2.42 -16.34 28.50
C HIS A 215 -2.96 -15.90 27.15
N HIS A 216 -2.10 -15.82 26.12
CA HIS A 216 -2.53 -15.50 24.77
C HIS A 216 -3.41 -16.61 24.19
N ALA A 217 -2.96 -17.86 24.27
CA ALA A 217 -3.74 -19.01 23.82
C ALA A 217 -5.07 -19.10 24.56
N TRP A 218 -5.06 -18.92 25.89
CA TRP A 218 -6.27 -18.91 26.68
C TRP A 218 -7.29 -17.85 26.24
N ARG A 219 -6.84 -16.61 26.00
CA ARG A 219 -7.70 -15.54 25.46
C ARG A 219 -8.27 -15.89 24.08
N GLN A 220 -7.46 -16.45 23.19
CA GLN A 220 -7.93 -16.87 21.88
C GLN A 220 -8.99 -17.98 22.00
N VAL A 221 -8.82 -18.94 22.89
CA VAL A 221 -9.83 -19.96 23.16
C VAL A 221 -11.12 -19.36 23.70
N LEU A 222 -11.04 -18.42 24.60
CA LEU A 222 -12.23 -17.71 25.11
C LEU A 222 -12.96 -16.93 24.01
N ASP A 223 -12.22 -16.19 23.17
CA ASP A 223 -12.79 -15.38 22.09
C ASP A 223 -13.43 -16.26 21.00
N LEU A 224 -12.84 -17.41 20.69
CA LEU A 224 -13.34 -18.34 19.67
C LEU A 224 -14.46 -19.25 20.18
N SER A 225 -14.53 -19.50 21.50
CA SER A 225 -15.46 -20.49 22.06
C SER A 225 -16.58 -19.90 22.92
N LEU A 226 -16.88 -18.62 22.74
CA LEU A 226 -17.98 -17.93 23.45
C LEU A 226 -19.32 -18.66 23.41
N ILE A 227 -19.54 -19.57 22.45
CA ILE A 227 -20.80 -20.33 22.31
C ILE A 227 -20.73 -21.69 22.97
N HIS A 228 -19.56 -22.31 23.18
CA HIS A 228 -19.46 -23.73 23.57
C HIS A 228 -18.75 -24.02 24.89
N ILE A 229 -17.96 -23.10 25.44
CA ILE A 229 -17.16 -23.38 26.64
C ILE A 229 -17.64 -22.63 27.90
N SER A 230 -18.34 -21.52 27.76
CA SER A 230 -18.76 -20.68 28.88
C SER A 230 -20.24 -20.78 29.26
N GLU A 231 -21.02 -21.60 28.59
CA GLU A 231 -22.35 -21.94 29.14
C GLU A 231 -22.22 -22.99 30.24
N PRO A 232 -22.51 -22.69 31.51
CA PRO A 232 -22.69 -23.73 32.50
C PRO A 232 -23.89 -24.55 32.01
N THR A 233 -23.65 -25.85 31.76
CA THR A 233 -24.73 -26.82 31.54
C THR A 233 -25.67 -26.73 32.71
N ARG A 234 -26.79 -26.05 32.55
CA ARG A 234 -27.87 -26.14 33.54
C ARG A 234 -28.32 -27.59 33.60
N PRO A 235 -28.32 -28.25 34.76
CA PRO A 235 -28.91 -29.57 34.90
C PRO A 235 -30.36 -29.44 34.44
N ILE A 236 -30.77 -30.18 33.45
CA ILE A 236 -32.18 -30.35 33.12
C ILE A 236 -32.78 -31.11 34.30
N SER A 237 -33.54 -30.42 35.14
CA SER A 237 -34.33 -31.11 36.16
C SER A 237 -35.46 -31.81 35.41
N ILE A 238 -35.36 -33.13 35.35
CA ILE A 238 -36.46 -34.01 34.91
C ILE A 238 -37.40 -34.09 36.11
N SER A 239 -38.55 -33.46 35.99
CA SER A 239 -39.69 -33.67 36.86
C SER A 239 -40.64 -34.67 36.25
#